data_42749a119266727f92139d462449c11c
#
_entry.id   42749a119266727f92139d462449c11c
#
_cell.length_a   1.000
_cell.length_b   1.000
_cell.length_c   1.000
_cell.angle_alpha   90.00
_cell.angle_beta   90.00
_cell.angle_gamma   90.00
#
_symmetry.space_group_name_H-M   'P 1'
#
loop_
_entity.id
_entity.type
_entity.pdbx_description
1 polymer ?
#
loop_
_entity_poly.entity_id
_entity_poly.type
_entity_poly.pdbx_seq_one_letter_code
_entity_poly.pdbx_strand_id
1 'polypeptide(L)'
;MIHVAQWSCTVALFRESGKLLNKGQFLILYGPFKICNKHTSQSNYFFDNSLKMQNDLWGIKNLDEVCDESKKNGFYQEDIIGMPANNFSIIYRKVY
;
A
#
# COMPACT_ATOMS: atom_id res chain seq x y z
N MET A 1 -0.70 3.89 -9.16
CA MET A 1 -1.26 2.95 -8.18
C MET A 1 -0.22 1.89 -7.86
N ILE A 2 0.04 1.59 -6.58
CA ILE A 2 1.16 0.73 -6.18
C ILE A 2 1.00 -0.75 -6.56
N HIS A 3 -0.25 -1.21 -6.75
CA HIS A 3 -0.50 -2.61 -7.12
C HIS A 3 -0.20 -2.89 -8.60
N VAL A 4 -0.33 -1.89 -9.45
CA VAL A 4 0.01 -1.97 -10.88
C VAL A 4 1.42 -1.43 -11.08
N ALA A 5 2.35 -1.88 -10.23
CA ALA A 5 3.74 -1.45 -10.24
C ALA A 5 4.59 -2.44 -9.45
N GLN A 6 5.88 -2.47 -9.72
CA GLN A 6 6.80 -3.30 -8.95
C GLN A 6 7.03 -2.72 -7.55
N TRP A 7 7.53 -3.56 -6.63
CA TRP A 7 7.77 -3.17 -5.24
C TRP A 7 8.68 -1.95 -5.09
N SER A 8 9.67 -1.80 -5.94
CA SER A 8 10.57 -0.65 -5.90
C SER A 8 9.84 0.69 -6.05
N CYS A 9 8.69 0.71 -6.72
CA CYS A 9 7.87 1.92 -6.82
C CYS A 9 7.23 2.28 -5.47
N THR A 10 6.84 1.29 -4.67
CA THR A 10 6.34 1.51 -3.31
C THR A 10 7.45 2.07 -2.42
N VAL A 11 8.66 1.52 -2.50
CA VAL A 11 9.82 2.02 -1.77
C VAL A 11 10.09 3.48 -2.14
N ALA A 12 10.10 3.79 -3.45
CA ALA A 12 10.32 5.15 -3.93
C ALA A 12 9.23 6.11 -3.46
N LEU A 13 7.96 5.67 -3.47
CA LEU A 13 6.84 6.49 -3.00
C LEU A 13 7.04 6.95 -1.57
N PHE A 14 7.34 6.03 -0.65
CA PHE A 14 7.53 6.37 0.76
C PHE A 14 8.80 7.20 0.98
N ARG A 15 9.87 6.90 0.26
CA ARG A 15 11.12 7.65 0.36
C ARG A 15 10.92 9.11 -0.07
N GLU A 16 10.30 9.33 -1.21
CA GLU A 16 10.07 10.69 -1.73
C GLU A 16 9.03 11.44 -0.92
N SER A 17 7.93 10.76 -0.54
CA SER A 17 6.91 11.37 0.33
C SER A 17 7.50 11.73 1.70
N GLY A 18 8.39 10.89 2.23
CA GLY A 18 9.07 11.16 3.49
C GLY A 18 9.94 12.41 3.45
N LYS A 19 10.50 12.75 2.29
CA LYS A 19 11.26 13.98 2.10
C LYS A 19 10.39 15.21 1.90
N LEU A 20 9.23 15.04 1.24
CA LEU A 20 8.35 16.15 0.88
C LEU A 20 7.39 16.54 1.99
N LEU A 21 6.95 15.57 2.80
CA LEU A 21 5.96 15.81 3.84
C LEU A 21 6.61 16.24 5.15
N ASN A 22 6.00 17.23 5.79
CA ASN A 22 6.41 17.68 7.11
C ASN A 22 5.72 16.86 8.21
N LYS A 23 6.29 16.89 9.41
CA LYS A 23 5.69 16.25 10.58
C LYS A 23 4.24 16.70 10.75
N GLY A 24 3.33 15.75 10.92
CA GLY A 24 1.89 15.99 11.06
C GLY A 24 1.11 15.93 9.76
N GLN A 25 1.76 15.87 8.61
CA GLN A 25 1.08 15.71 7.33
C GLN A 25 0.77 14.25 7.04
N PHE A 26 -0.20 14.00 6.17
CA PHE A 26 -0.70 12.66 5.87
C PHE A 26 -0.40 12.24 4.46
N LEU A 27 -0.21 10.91 4.28
CA LEU A 27 -0.21 10.23 3.00
C LEU A 27 -1.34 9.20 3.04
N ILE A 28 -2.19 9.18 2.02
CA ILE A 28 -3.31 8.24 1.94
C ILE A 28 -3.11 7.34 0.75
N LEU A 29 -3.14 6.02 0.98
CA LEU A 29 -3.13 5.00 -0.06
C LEU A 29 -4.50 4.32 -0.12
N TYR A 30 -4.94 3.96 -1.33
CA TYR A 30 -6.22 3.29 -1.56
C TYR A 30 -5.99 2.09 -2.46
N GLY A 31 -6.60 0.95 -2.11
CA GLY A 31 -6.53 -0.23 -2.96
C GLY A 31 -6.94 -1.52 -2.24
N PRO A 32 -6.91 -2.65 -2.97
CA PRO A 32 -7.32 -3.96 -2.45
C PRO A 32 -6.16 -4.69 -1.76
N PHE A 33 -5.60 -4.13 -0.71
CA PHE A 33 -4.45 -4.70 0.00
C PHE A 33 -4.73 -6.09 0.56
N LYS A 34 -3.70 -6.94 0.61
CA LYS A 34 -3.73 -8.19 1.38
C LYS A 34 -3.53 -7.89 2.85
N ILE A 35 -4.24 -8.64 3.70
CA ILE A 35 -4.09 -8.56 5.16
C ILE A 35 -3.49 -9.87 5.65
N CYS A 36 -2.42 -9.82 6.43
CA CYS A 36 -1.70 -10.99 6.93
C CYS A 36 -1.35 -11.97 5.80
N ASN A 37 -0.92 -11.42 4.67
CA ASN A 37 -0.53 -12.15 3.46
C ASN A 37 -1.68 -12.96 2.83
N LYS A 38 -2.93 -12.56 3.09
CA LYS A 38 -4.12 -13.21 2.53
C LYS A 38 -4.98 -12.18 1.81
N HIS A 39 -5.58 -12.59 0.71
CA HIS A 39 -6.57 -11.77 0.03
C HIS A 39 -7.85 -11.68 0.86
N THR A 40 -8.46 -10.50 0.90
CA THR A 40 -9.68 -10.28 1.66
C THR A 40 -10.94 -10.71 0.91
N SER A 41 -10.82 -11.04 -0.38
CA SER A 41 -11.92 -11.56 -1.18
C SER A 41 -11.38 -12.36 -2.35
N GLN A 42 -12.26 -13.20 -2.93
CA GLN A 42 -11.93 -13.99 -4.11
C GLN A 42 -11.71 -13.10 -5.34
N SER A 43 -12.46 -12.01 -5.47
CA SER A 43 -12.27 -11.08 -6.57
C SER A 43 -10.90 -10.40 -6.52
N ASN A 44 -10.40 -10.09 -5.33
CA ASN A 44 -9.04 -9.56 -5.16
C ASN A 44 -7.98 -10.58 -5.56
N TYR A 45 -8.21 -11.85 -5.25
CA TYR A 45 -7.31 -12.93 -5.68
C TYR A 45 -7.22 -13.01 -7.20
N PHE A 46 -8.35 -12.96 -7.89
CA PHE A 46 -8.36 -12.98 -9.37
C PHE A 46 -7.73 -11.73 -9.96
N PHE A 47 -7.96 -10.58 -9.36
CA PHE A 47 -7.34 -9.33 -9.81
C PHE A 47 -5.81 -9.39 -9.67
N ASP A 48 -5.31 -9.90 -8.56
CA ASP A 48 -3.87 -10.08 -8.34
C ASP A 48 -3.24 -10.97 -9.41
N ASN A 49 -3.87 -12.12 -9.70
CA ASN A 49 -3.41 -13.02 -10.76
C ASN A 49 -3.41 -12.34 -12.13
N SER A 50 -4.44 -11.55 -12.43
CA SER A 50 -4.53 -10.81 -13.69
C SER A 50 -3.36 -9.82 -13.83
N LEU A 51 -3.00 -9.11 -12.75
CA LEU A 51 -1.85 -8.21 -12.76
C LEU A 51 -0.54 -8.95 -13.00
N LYS A 52 -0.34 -10.08 -12.35
CA LYS A 52 0.86 -10.91 -12.50
C LYS A 52 0.99 -11.49 -13.89
N MET A 53 -0.13 -11.79 -14.55
CA MET A 53 -0.12 -12.25 -15.95
C MET A 53 0.31 -11.15 -16.92
N GLN A 54 0.00 -9.89 -16.61
CA GLN A 54 0.42 -8.75 -17.43
C GLN A 54 1.88 -8.37 -17.19
N ASN A 55 2.34 -8.50 -15.95
CA ASN A 55 3.72 -8.24 -15.56
C ASN A 55 4.01 -8.95 -14.24
N ASP A 56 5.04 -9.82 -14.23
CA ASP A 56 5.42 -10.63 -13.06
C ASP A 56 5.74 -9.78 -11.82
N LEU A 57 6.17 -8.53 -12.03
CA LEU A 57 6.54 -7.61 -10.94
C LEU A 57 5.35 -6.87 -10.36
N TRP A 58 4.18 -6.96 -10.99
CA TRP A 58 2.95 -6.36 -10.51
C TRP A 58 2.22 -7.31 -9.57
N GLY A 59 1.34 -6.77 -8.75
CA GLY A 59 0.49 -7.56 -7.89
C GLY A 59 -0.03 -6.76 -6.72
N ILE A 60 -1.07 -7.29 -6.04
CA ILE A 60 -1.62 -6.70 -4.83
C ILE A 60 -0.57 -6.80 -3.72
N LYS A 61 -0.28 -5.68 -3.09
CA LYS A 61 0.72 -5.60 -2.03
C LYS A 61 0.14 -6.06 -0.69
N ASN A 62 0.97 -6.70 0.12
CA ASN A 62 0.64 -7.06 1.48
C ASN A 62 0.74 -5.82 2.37
N LEU A 63 -0.32 -5.51 3.12
CA LEU A 63 -0.37 -4.33 3.96
C LEU A 63 0.74 -4.31 5.01
N ASP A 64 1.10 -5.47 5.57
CA ASP A 64 2.17 -5.55 6.57
C ASP A 64 3.50 -5.08 6.01
N GLU A 65 3.83 -5.48 4.78
CA GLU A 65 5.08 -5.06 4.11
C GLU A 65 5.06 -3.57 3.78
N VAL A 66 3.92 -3.06 3.34
CA VAL A 66 3.76 -1.63 3.05
C VAL A 66 3.91 -0.81 4.33
N CYS A 67 3.34 -1.28 5.43
CA CYS A 67 3.46 -0.63 6.74
C CYS A 67 4.93 -0.57 7.20
N ASP A 68 5.67 -1.66 7.07
CA ASP A 68 7.08 -1.71 7.43
C ASP A 68 7.90 -0.71 6.61
N GLU A 69 7.63 -0.60 5.32
CA GLU A 69 8.31 0.35 4.46
C GLU A 69 7.97 1.80 4.86
N SER A 70 6.73 2.06 5.25
CA SER A 70 6.33 3.39 5.71
C SER A 70 7.10 3.82 6.96
N LYS A 71 7.29 2.89 7.90
CA LYS A 71 8.02 3.17 9.15
C LYS A 71 9.47 3.56 8.90
N LYS A 72 10.12 2.97 7.91
CA LYS A 72 11.50 3.30 7.54
C LYS A 72 11.65 4.76 7.10
N ASN A 73 10.58 5.38 6.65
CA ASN A 73 10.58 6.74 6.11
C ASN A 73 9.88 7.74 7.04
N GLY A 74 9.67 7.37 8.30
CA GLY A 74 9.13 8.27 9.31
C GLY A 74 7.61 8.38 9.32
N PHE A 75 6.90 7.39 8.79
CA PHE A 75 5.44 7.35 8.81
C PHE A 75 4.91 6.42 9.88
N TYR A 76 3.74 6.76 10.41
CA TYR A 76 2.95 5.93 11.31
C TYR A 76 1.64 5.57 10.61
N GLN A 77 1.32 4.28 10.53
CA GLN A 77 0.04 3.82 9.97
C GLN A 77 -1.06 4.12 10.98
N GLU A 78 -1.77 5.22 10.77
CA GLU A 78 -2.72 5.74 11.75
C GLU A 78 -4.06 5.06 11.68
N ASP A 79 -4.54 4.73 10.48
CA ASP A 79 -5.86 4.13 10.32
C ASP A 79 -5.94 3.27 9.06
N ILE A 80 -6.82 2.27 9.11
CA ILE A 80 -7.18 1.42 7.98
C ILE A 80 -8.70 1.47 7.87
N ILE A 81 -9.20 2.04 6.79
CA ILE A 81 -10.64 2.24 6.61
C ILE A 81 -11.14 1.30 5.51
N GLY A 82 -12.09 0.43 5.86
CA GLY A 82 -12.76 -0.44 4.89
C GLY A 82 -13.60 0.38 3.91
N MET A 83 -13.44 0.08 2.63
CA MET A 83 -14.12 0.79 1.53
C MET A 83 -14.92 -0.21 0.70
N PRO A 84 -15.88 0.26 -0.12
CA PRO A 84 -16.63 -0.63 -1.01
C PRO A 84 -15.73 -1.43 -1.94
N ALA A 85 -16.23 -2.58 -2.42
CA ALA A 85 -15.54 -3.49 -3.33
C ALA A 85 -14.25 -4.09 -2.75
N ASN A 86 -14.21 -4.31 -1.42
CA ASN A 86 -13.08 -4.92 -0.71
C ASN A 86 -11.77 -4.16 -0.86
N ASN A 87 -11.86 -2.84 -1.00
CA ASN A 87 -10.71 -1.96 -0.98
C ASN A 87 -10.51 -1.36 0.42
N PHE A 88 -9.36 -0.76 0.63
CA PHE A 88 -9.02 -0.09 1.89
C PHE A 88 -8.39 1.26 1.59
N SER A 89 -8.70 2.24 2.44
CA SER A 89 -7.95 3.49 2.51
C SER A 89 -7.03 3.40 3.72
N ILE A 90 -5.74 3.61 3.51
CA ILE A 90 -4.73 3.51 4.56
C ILE A 90 -4.15 4.90 4.78
N ILE A 91 -4.23 5.36 6.02
CA ILE A 91 -3.77 6.71 6.39
C ILE A 91 -2.43 6.58 7.10
N TYR A 92 -1.40 7.19 6.54
CA TYR A 92 -0.07 7.28 7.14
C TYR A 92 0.20 8.72 7.54
N ARG A 93 0.60 8.92 8.80
CA ARG A 93 0.96 10.24 9.32
C ARG A 93 2.47 10.36 9.44
N LYS A 94 3.01 11.46 8.95
CA LYS A 94 4.44 11.75 9.10
C LYS A 94 4.70 12.11 10.56
N VAL A 95 5.54 11.34 11.26
CA VAL A 95 5.78 11.53 12.70
C VAL A 95 7.17 12.07 13.03
N TYR A 96 8.10 12.02 12.08
CA TYR A 96 9.41 12.68 12.22
C TYR A 96 10.11 12.90 10.88
#